data_3a9a2f8c144f098b4f0810d4ac75e6fd
#
_entry.id   3a9a2f8c144f098b4f0810d4ac75e6fd
#
_cell.length_a   1.000
_cell.length_b   1.000
_cell.length_c   1.000
_cell.angle_alpha   90.00
_cell.angle_beta   90.00
_cell.angle_gamma   90.00
#
_symmetry.space_group_name_H-M   'P 1'
#
loop_
_entity.id
_entity.type
_entity.pdbx_description
1 polymer ?
#
loop_
_entity_poly.entity_id
_entity_poly.type
_entity_poly.pdbx_seq_one_letter_code
_entity_poly.pdbx_strand_id
1 'polypeptide(L)' 'MNYRDVACPNCGAIYAVGYSDVPHSVEKIHRICDTCMMPVEVKNPWNNKD' A
#
# COMPACT_ATOMS: atom_id res chain seq x y z
N MET A 1 0.90 -9.19 14.81
CA MET A 1 1.57 -8.63 13.64
C MET A 1 0.59 -7.78 12.87
N ASN A 2 0.98 -6.55 12.64
CA ASN A 2 0.07 -5.58 12.04
C ASN A 2 0.50 -5.25 10.62
N TYR A 3 0.27 -6.22 9.74
CA TYR A 3 0.58 -6.06 8.32
C TYR A 3 -0.63 -6.42 7.50
N ARG A 4 -0.79 -5.74 6.39
CA ARG A 4 -1.81 -6.07 5.41
C ARG A 4 -1.16 -6.14 4.04
N ASP A 5 -1.61 -7.09 3.25
CA ASP A 5 -1.07 -7.28 1.91
C ASP A 5 -1.81 -6.38 0.92
N VAL A 6 -1.04 -5.77 0.03
CA VAL A 6 -1.61 -4.99 -1.07
C VAL A 6 -0.99 -5.47 -2.37
N ALA A 7 -1.76 -5.36 -3.44
CA ALA A 7 -1.32 -5.79 -4.74
C ALA A 7 -0.97 -4.57 -5.59
N CYS A 8 0.15 -4.65 -6.29
CA CYS A 8 0.53 -3.61 -7.23
C CYS A 8 -0.49 -3.56 -8.37
N PRO A 9 -1.09 -2.39 -8.63
CA PRO A 9 -2.09 -2.30 -9.70
C PRO A 9 -1.50 -2.42 -11.10
N ASN A 10 -0.19 -2.32 -11.21
CA ASN A 10 0.47 -2.38 -12.51
C ASN A 10 0.95 -3.80 -12.85
N CYS A 11 1.58 -4.48 -11.91
CA CYS A 11 2.15 -5.80 -12.18
C CYS A 11 1.58 -6.91 -11.30
N GLY A 12 0.79 -6.57 -10.29
CA GLY A 12 0.16 -7.57 -9.44
C GLY A 12 1.03 -8.12 -8.33
N ALA A 13 2.23 -7.59 -8.14
CA ALA A 13 3.10 -8.03 -7.07
C ALA A 13 2.48 -7.73 -5.72
N ILE A 14 2.63 -8.65 -4.77
CA ILE A 14 2.07 -8.49 -3.44
C ILE A 14 3.15 -8.00 -2.50
N TYR A 15 2.81 -7.02 -1.68
CA TYR A 15 3.73 -6.58 -0.64
C TYR A 15 2.95 -6.22 0.62
N ALA A 16 3.65 -6.26 1.74
CA ALA A 16 3.04 -6.03 3.04
C ALA A 16 3.19 -4.57 3.46
N VAL A 17 2.12 -4.01 4.00
CA VAL A 17 2.13 -2.64 4.52
C VAL A 17 1.87 -2.73 6.02
N GLY A 18 2.84 -2.27 6.81
CA GLY A 18 2.71 -2.31 8.26
C GLY A 18 1.82 -1.21 8.79
N TYR A 19 1.24 -1.47 9.96
CA TYR A 19 0.32 -0.54 10.60
C TYR A 19 0.93 0.85 10.79
N SER A 20 2.20 0.90 11.17
CA SER A 20 2.87 2.17 11.41
C SER A 20 3.67 2.67 10.23
N ASP A 21 3.58 2.01 9.07
CA ASP A 21 4.31 2.42 7.89
C ASP A 21 3.64 3.56 7.14
N VAL A 22 2.37 3.79 7.39
CA VAL A 22 1.60 4.77 6.63
C VAL A 22 0.73 5.59 7.58
N PRO A 23 0.41 6.83 7.21
CA PRO A 23 -0.56 7.61 7.98
C PRO A 23 -1.96 7.08 7.71
N HIS A 24 -2.72 6.89 8.77
CA HIS A 24 -4.05 6.29 8.66
C HIS A 24 -5.11 7.27 8.15
N SER A 25 -4.77 8.53 8.09
CA SER A 25 -5.73 9.56 7.68
C SER A 25 -5.82 9.73 6.16
N VAL A 26 -4.92 9.11 5.42
CA VAL A 26 -4.93 9.22 3.96
C VAL A 26 -5.60 8.00 3.35
N GLU A 27 -6.32 8.22 2.26
CA GLU A 27 -7.05 7.13 1.61
C GLU A 27 -6.15 6.28 0.72
N LYS A 28 -5.14 6.90 0.15
CA LYS A 28 -4.27 6.22 -0.80
C LYS A 28 -2.82 6.52 -0.49
N ILE A 29 -1.97 5.59 -0.82
CA ILE A 29 -0.54 5.74 -0.62
C ILE A 29 0.18 5.58 -1.96
N HIS A 30 1.26 6.34 -2.11
CA HIS A 30 2.06 6.33 -3.32
C HIS A 30 3.35 5.61 -3.03
N ARG A 31 3.67 4.63 -3.85
CA ARG A 31 4.87 3.83 -3.65
C ARG A 31 5.49 3.50 -4.99
N ILE A 32 6.75 3.13 -4.94
CA ILE A 32 7.42 2.61 -6.12
C ILE A 32 7.48 1.10 -5.96
N CYS A 33 6.90 0.40 -6.91
CA CYS A 33 6.88 -1.06 -6.88
C CYS A 33 8.27 -1.60 -7.18
N ASP A 34 8.77 -2.49 -6.33
CA ASP A 34 10.09 -3.06 -6.52
C ASP A 34 10.15 -4.05 -7.68
N THR A 35 9.00 -4.56 -8.09
CA THR A 35 8.95 -5.56 -9.16
C THR A 35 8.93 -4.91 -10.53
N CYS A 36 8.06 -3.94 -10.73
CA CYS A 36 7.95 -3.29 -12.02
C CYS A 36 8.66 -1.93 -12.06
N MET A 37 9.18 -1.47 -10.93
CA MET A 37 9.96 -0.24 -10.80
C MET A 37 9.18 1.01 -11.22
N MET A 38 7.86 0.96 -11.11
CA MET A 38 7.01 2.07 -11.51
C MET A 38 6.34 2.68 -10.29
N PRO A 39 6.12 4.00 -10.30
CA PRO A 39 5.35 4.62 -9.23
C PRO A 39 3.89 4.18 -9.35
N VAL A 40 3.33 3.74 -8.23
CA VAL A 40 1.96 3.27 -8.20
C VAL A 40 1.23 3.89 -7.02
N GLU A 41 -0.07 3.96 -7.14
CA GLU A 41 -0.93 4.44 -6.07
C GLU A 41 -1.83 3.29 -5.65
N VAL A 42 -1.80 2.94 -4.38
CA VAL A 42 -2.60 1.84 -3.87
C VAL A 42 -3.51 2.36 -2.76
N LYS A 43 -4.63 1.70 -2.59
CA LYS A 43 -5.55 2.04 -1.53
C LYS A 43 -4.88 1.73 -0.19
N ASN A 44 -4.96 2.68 0.73
CA ASN A 44 -4.36 2.51 2.05
C ASN A 44 -5.14 1.46 2.84
N PRO A 45 -4.54 0.30 3.14
CA PRO A 45 -5.25 -0.76 3.85
C PRO A 45 -5.52 -0.40 5.31
N TRP A 46 -4.84 0.63 5.81
CA TRP A 46 -4.99 1.07 7.18
C TRP A 46 -5.79 2.35 7.31
N ASN A 47 -6.41 2.79 6.23
CA ASN A 47 -7.25 3.96 6.30
C ASN A 47 -8.47 3.64 7.15
N ASN A 48 -8.64 4.38 8.21
CA ASN A 48 -9.65 4.10 9.21
C ASN A 48 -10.88 4.97 9.04
N LYS A 49 -11.32 5.09 7.84
CA LYS A 49 -12.43 5.92 7.52
C LYS A 49 -13.71 5.13 7.64
N ASP A 50 -14.58 5.57 8.47
CA ASP A 50 -15.88 4.92 8.68
C ASP A 50 -17.01 5.83 8.36
#